data_1a3d7b81adddfaabc971f0cab42dc593
#
_entry.id   1a3d7b81adddfaabc971f0cab42dc593
#
_cell.length_a   1.000
_cell.length_b   1.000
_cell.length_c   1.000
_cell.angle_alpha   90.00
_cell.angle_beta   90.00
_cell.angle_gamma   90.00
#
_symmetry.space_group_name_H-M   'P 1'
#
loop_
_entity.id
_entity.type
_entity.pdbx_description
1 polymer ?
#
loop_
_entity_poly.entity_id
_entity_poly.type
_entity_poly.pdbx_seq_one_letter_code
_entity_poly.pdbx_strand_id
1 'polypeptide(L)'
;AGDVAPGLLRARFGFERWPGHDAGCWQRLAAEAEERRSRGRLGSGRLFGFDRDARAIAAAREAARLAGVDRAIEFRTSPLEALPDAPAPAGLIAVNPPYGERIGSESGLPQLYELLGRR
;
A
#
# COMPACT_ATOMS: atom_id res chain seq x y z
N ALA A 1 -0.77 9.62 -3.36
CA ALA A 1 0.58 9.07 -3.49
C ALA A 1 1.05 9.21 -4.94
N GLY A 2 1.88 8.30 -5.48
CA GLY A 2 2.64 8.49 -6.72
C GLY A 2 1.88 8.42 -8.05
N ASP A 3 0.56 8.39 -8.06
CA ASP A 3 -0.28 8.24 -9.27
C ASP A 3 0.11 7.03 -10.16
N VAL A 4 0.52 5.95 -9.52
CA VAL A 4 0.90 4.69 -10.17
C VAL A 4 -0.25 3.71 -10.03
N ALA A 5 -0.86 3.31 -11.15
CA ALA A 5 -1.91 2.30 -11.16
C ALA A 5 -1.32 0.90 -10.93
N PRO A 6 -1.74 0.17 -9.87
CA PRO A 6 -1.18 -1.16 -9.56
C PRO A 6 -1.34 -2.17 -10.70
N GLY A 7 -2.37 -1.99 -11.53
CA GLY A 7 -2.64 -2.85 -12.66
C GLY A 7 -1.59 -2.84 -13.77
N LEU A 8 -0.80 -1.77 -13.89
CA LEU A 8 0.23 -1.65 -14.94
C LEU A 8 1.33 -2.72 -14.85
N LEU A 9 1.50 -3.36 -13.71
CA LEU A 9 2.47 -4.44 -13.52
C LEU A 9 1.96 -5.81 -14.00
N ARG A 10 0.70 -5.91 -14.42
CA ARG A 10 0.09 -7.16 -14.88
C ARG A 10 0.05 -7.20 -16.41
N ALA A 11 0.55 -8.31 -16.97
CA ALA A 11 0.51 -8.51 -18.41
C ALA A 11 -0.92 -8.75 -18.95
N ARG A 12 -1.81 -9.32 -18.13
CA ARG A 12 -3.19 -9.66 -18.55
C ARG A 12 -4.14 -9.66 -17.35
N PHE A 13 -5.42 -9.38 -17.63
CA PHE A 13 -6.52 -9.46 -16.68
C PHE A 13 -7.55 -10.49 -17.12
N GLY A 14 -8.24 -11.13 -16.17
CA GLY A 14 -9.26 -12.14 -16.45
C GLY A 14 -10.42 -11.60 -17.30
N PHE A 15 -10.83 -10.34 -17.06
CA PHE A 15 -11.94 -9.70 -17.77
C PHE A 15 -11.66 -9.49 -19.28
N GLU A 16 -10.41 -9.49 -19.72
CA GLU A 16 -10.07 -9.39 -21.16
C GLU A 16 -10.63 -10.55 -22.00
N ARG A 17 -11.02 -11.64 -21.35
CA ARG A 17 -11.65 -12.80 -21.97
C ARG A 17 -13.17 -12.85 -21.81
N TRP A 18 -13.77 -11.85 -21.16
CA TRP A 18 -15.21 -11.83 -20.98
C TRP A 18 -15.92 -11.48 -22.28
N PRO A 19 -17.08 -12.12 -22.59
CA PRO A 19 -17.93 -11.70 -23.69
C PRO A 19 -18.28 -10.21 -23.55
N GLY A 20 -18.15 -9.46 -24.63
CA GLY A 20 -18.41 -8.02 -24.63
C GLY A 20 -17.27 -7.14 -24.08
N HIS A 21 -16.08 -7.71 -23.83
CA HIS A 21 -14.92 -6.91 -23.48
C HIS A 21 -14.58 -5.91 -24.60
N ASP A 22 -14.53 -4.62 -24.25
CA ASP A 22 -14.06 -3.57 -25.15
C ASP A 22 -12.54 -3.38 -25.03
N ALA A 23 -11.79 -4.06 -25.89
CA ALA A 23 -10.34 -3.98 -25.92
C ALA A 23 -9.84 -2.55 -26.20
N GLY A 24 -10.56 -1.77 -27.01
CA GLY A 24 -10.20 -0.38 -27.32
C GLY A 24 -10.35 0.53 -26.08
N CYS A 25 -11.42 0.35 -25.31
CA CYS A 25 -11.61 1.06 -24.04
C CYS A 25 -10.49 0.71 -23.07
N TRP A 26 -10.19 -0.56 -22.91
CA TRP A 26 -9.12 -1.02 -22.03
C TRP A 26 -7.75 -0.43 -22.40
N GLN A 27 -7.39 -0.46 -23.69
CA GLN A 27 -6.13 0.11 -24.19
C GLN A 27 -6.01 1.60 -23.89
N ARG A 28 -7.10 2.37 -24.05
CA ARG A 28 -7.11 3.81 -23.71
C ARG A 28 -6.88 4.04 -22.22
N LEU A 29 -7.54 3.28 -21.37
CA LEU A 29 -7.37 3.37 -19.90
C LEU A 29 -5.95 3.00 -19.48
N ALA A 30 -5.37 1.95 -20.05
CA ALA A 30 -4.00 1.54 -19.77
C ALA A 30 -2.98 2.59 -20.22
N ALA A 31 -3.19 3.19 -21.40
CA ALA A 31 -2.35 4.26 -21.92
C ALA A 31 -2.43 5.53 -21.04
N GLU A 32 -3.63 5.92 -20.60
CA GLU A 32 -3.82 7.03 -19.66
C GLU A 32 -3.11 6.76 -18.33
N ALA A 33 -3.24 5.55 -17.79
CA ALA A 33 -2.59 5.17 -16.55
C ALA A 33 -1.05 5.22 -16.66
N GLU A 34 -0.49 4.81 -17.80
CA GLU A 34 0.95 4.90 -18.06
C GLU A 34 1.42 6.36 -18.23
N GLU A 35 0.64 7.19 -18.90
CA GLU A 35 0.92 8.61 -19.01
C GLU A 35 0.90 9.30 -17.64
N ARG A 36 -0.08 8.99 -16.79
CA ARG A 36 -0.15 9.48 -15.42
C ARG A 36 1.05 9.02 -14.60
N ARG A 37 1.44 7.76 -14.73
CA ARG A 37 2.64 7.21 -14.07
C ARG A 37 3.90 7.98 -14.48
N SER A 38 4.07 8.27 -15.77
CA SER A 38 5.25 8.99 -16.29
C SER A 38 5.31 10.45 -15.83
N ARG A 39 4.15 11.09 -15.63
CA ARG A 39 4.03 12.45 -15.10
C ARG A 39 4.05 12.48 -13.57
N GLY A 40 3.66 11.38 -12.94
CA GLY A 40 3.53 11.26 -11.49
C GLY A 40 4.87 11.47 -10.82
N ARG A 41 4.99 12.53 -10.05
CA ARG A 41 6.05 12.67 -9.07
C ARG A 41 5.53 12.06 -7.77
N LEU A 42 6.22 11.05 -7.26
CA LEU A 42 6.07 10.69 -5.85
C LEU A 42 6.31 11.99 -5.10
N GLY A 43 5.26 12.57 -4.53
CA GLY A 43 5.32 13.85 -3.86
C GLY A 43 6.43 13.86 -2.82
N SER A 44 6.86 15.05 -2.41
CA SER A 44 7.90 15.24 -1.38
C SER A 44 7.49 14.68 0.01
N GLY A 45 6.29 14.11 0.14
CA GLY A 45 5.82 13.45 1.36
C GLY A 45 6.62 12.17 1.62
N ARG A 46 7.08 12.01 2.85
CA ARG A 46 7.72 10.77 3.29
C ARG A 46 6.66 9.70 3.50
N LEU A 47 6.86 8.54 2.88
CA LEU A 47 6.02 7.36 3.07
C LEU A 47 6.74 6.38 3.98
N PHE A 48 6.03 5.84 4.95
CA PHE A 48 6.57 4.85 5.88
C PHE A 48 5.70 3.61 5.87
N GLY A 49 6.33 2.44 5.88
CA GLY A 49 5.68 1.16 6.03
C GLY A 49 6.22 0.43 7.26
N PHE A 50 5.33 0.02 8.14
CA PHE A 50 5.69 -0.69 9.37
C PHE A 50 4.93 -2.01 9.46
N ASP A 51 5.60 -3.05 9.90
CA ASP A 51 5.00 -4.31 10.31
C ASP A 51 5.89 -4.94 11.39
N ARG A 52 5.28 -5.68 12.31
CA ARG A 52 6.01 -6.45 13.30
C ARG A 52 6.70 -7.69 12.72
N ASP A 53 6.20 -8.21 11.59
CA ASP A 53 6.79 -9.36 10.90
C ASP A 53 7.83 -8.90 9.87
N ALA A 54 9.08 -9.24 10.10
CA ALA A 54 10.18 -8.93 9.18
C ALA A 54 9.98 -9.56 7.78
N ARG A 55 9.24 -10.67 7.66
CA ARG A 55 8.92 -11.30 6.38
C ARG A 55 7.92 -10.48 5.60
N ALA A 56 6.93 -9.88 6.29
CA ALA A 56 5.99 -8.96 5.67
C ALA A 56 6.72 -7.71 5.14
N ILE A 57 7.65 -7.16 5.92
CA ILE A 57 8.50 -6.04 5.49
C ILE A 57 9.37 -6.40 4.29
N ALA A 58 9.96 -7.61 4.26
CA ALA A 58 10.75 -8.06 3.11
C ALA A 58 9.88 -8.18 1.84
N ALA A 59 8.70 -8.75 1.95
CA ALA A 59 7.74 -8.85 0.85
C ALA A 59 7.28 -7.47 0.36
N ALA A 60 7.01 -6.54 1.28
CA ALA A 60 6.61 -5.17 0.94
C ALA A 60 7.72 -4.41 0.20
N ARG A 61 8.98 -4.56 0.62
CA ARG A 61 10.13 -3.98 -0.09
C ARG A 61 10.26 -4.52 -1.51
N GLU A 62 10.13 -5.83 -1.68
CA GLU A 62 10.19 -6.43 -3.01
C GLU A 62 9.02 -5.98 -3.89
N ALA A 63 7.81 -5.91 -3.36
CA ALA A 63 6.66 -5.36 -4.08
C ALA A 63 6.87 -3.90 -4.49
N ALA A 64 7.42 -3.07 -3.61
CA ALA A 64 7.74 -1.67 -3.89
C ALA A 64 8.82 -1.54 -4.97
N ARG A 65 9.84 -2.40 -4.94
CA ARG A 65 10.90 -2.46 -5.95
C ARG A 65 10.32 -2.81 -7.33
N LEU A 66 9.49 -3.84 -7.41
CA LEU A 66 8.81 -4.23 -8.65
C LEU A 66 7.89 -3.11 -9.18
N ALA A 67 7.28 -2.36 -8.28
CA ALA A 67 6.45 -1.20 -8.64
C ALA A 67 7.27 0.05 -9.01
N GLY A 68 8.59 0.05 -8.78
CA GLY A 68 9.46 1.20 -9.04
C GLY A 68 9.23 2.36 -8.07
N VAL A 69 8.73 2.08 -6.84
CA VAL A 69 8.41 3.09 -5.81
C VAL A 69 9.22 2.91 -4.51
N ASP A 70 10.16 1.97 -4.51
CA ASP A 70 10.97 1.61 -3.35
C ASP A 70 11.75 2.79 -2.74
N ARG A 71 12.23 3.70 -3.59
CA ARG A 71 12.97 4.90 -3.15
C ARG A 71 12.11 5.93 -2.41
N ALA A 72 10.80 5.83 -2.54
CA ALA A 72 9.85 6.76 -1.92
C ALA A 72 9.31 6.26 -0.58
N ILE A 73 9.58 5.00 -0.22
CA ILE A 73 8.99 4.36 0.95
C ILE A 73 10.11 3.86 1.87
N GLU A 74 10.07 4.28 3.11
CA GLU A 74 10.95 3.75 4.15
C GLU A 74 10.23 2.63 4.90
N PHE A 75 10.75 1.40 4.81
CA PHE A 75 10.18 0.24 5.48
C PHE A 75 10.99 -0.12 6.74
N ARG A 76 10.29 -0.31 7.86
CA ARG A 76 10.90 -0.73 9.13
C ARG A 76 10.10 -1.86 9.77
N THR A 77 10.81 -2.83 10.32
CA THR A 77 10.18 -3.83 11.20
C THR A 77 9.96 -3.18 12.57
N SER A 78 8.70 -2.98 12.94
CA SER A 78 8.34 -2.36 14.22
C SER A 78 6.91 -2.73 14.59
N PRO A 79 6.65 -3.11 15.85
CA PRO A 79 5.29 -3.21 16.35
C PRO A 79 4.66 -1.83 16.50
N LEU A 80 3.33 -1.77 16.55
CA LEU A 80 2.58 -0.50 16.62
C LEU A 80 2.95 0.34 17.85
N GLU A 81 3.23 -0.32 18.97
CA GLU A 81 3.60 0.30 20.23
C GLU A 81 4.91 1.11 20.14
N ALA A 82 5.81 0.63 19.29
CA ALA A 82 7.15 1.21 19.12
C ALA A 82 7.28 2.10 17.88
N LEU A 83 6.17 2.51 17.26
CA LEU A 83 6.23 3.44 16.15
C LEU A 83 6.81 4.79 16.61
N PRO A 84 7.71 5.39 15.83
CA PRO A 84 8.19 6.73 16.10
C PRO A 84 7.05 7.77 15.99
N ASP A 85 7.23 8.92 16.58
CA ASP A 85 6.33 10.05 16.40
C ASP A 85 6.25 10.44 14.91
N ALA A 86 5.11 10.98 14.51
CA ALA A 86 4.92 11.44 13.15
C ALA A 86 5.95 12.54 12.81
N PRO A 87 6.64 12.44 11.68
CA PRO A 87 7.68 13.41 11.31
C PRO A 87 7.10 14.79 10.90
N ALA A 88 5.77 14.91 10.87
CA ALA A 88 5.06 16.13 10.52
C ALA A 88 3.77 16.25 11.35
N PRO A 89 3.27 17.48 11.58
CA PRO A 89 2.08 17.71 12.41
C PRO A 89 0.78 17.18 11.79
N ALA A 90 0.80 16.79 10.51
CA ALA A 90 -0.34 16.22 9.82
C ALA A 90 0.12 15.12 8.87
N GLY A 91 -0.64 14.04 8.80
CA GLY A 91 -0.37 12.88 7.94
C GLY A 91 -1.60 12.02 7.79
N LEU A 92 -1.43 10.91 7.06
CA LEU A 92 -2.43 9.87 6.90
C LEU A 92 -1.87 8.56 7.45
N ILE A 93 -2.62 7.92 8.32
CA ILE A 93 -2.38 6.55 8.75
C ILE A 93 -3.33 5.64 7.97
N ALA A 94 -2.77 4.71 7.19
CA ALA A 94 -3.53 3.67 6.51
C ALA A 94 -3.16 2.32 7.12
N VAL A 95 -4.12 1.65 7.71
CA VAL A 95 -3.92 0.37 8.38
C VAL A 95 -5.13 -0.54 8.15
N ASN A 96 -4.87 -1.83 8.02
CA ASN A 96 -5.90 -2.87 8.06
C ASN A 96 -5.66 -3.71 9.33
N PRO A 97 -6.21 -3.31 10.47
CA PRO A 97 -5.99 -4.01 11.73
C PRO A 97 -6.65 -5.39 11.70
N PRO A 98 -6.20 -6.32 12.53
CA PRO A 98 -6.89 -7.59 12.70
C PRO A 98 -8.30 -7.34 13.22
N TYR A 99 -9.27 -8.07 12.65
CA TYR A 99 -10.65 -8.04 13.07
C TYR A 99 -11.18 -9.49 13.19
N GLY A 100 -11.99 -9.73 14.23
CA GLY A 100 -12.64 -11.01 14.46
C GLY A 100 -11.67 -12.17 14.70
N GLU A 101 -12.03 -13.35 14.26
CA GLU A 101 -11.49 -14.66 14.64
C GLU A 101 -10.05 -14.97 14.17
N ARG A 102 -9.38 -14.06 13.48
CA ARG A 102 -8.07 -14.34 12.84
C ARG A 102 -6.84 -14.26 13.75
N ILE A 103 -6.99 -13.77 14.95
CA ILE A 103 -5.89 -13.74 15.93
C ILE A 103 -6.42 -14.30 17.26
N GLY A 104 -5.90 -15.41 17.67
CA GLY A 104 -6.31 -16.29 18.76
C GLY A 104 -6.41 -15.71 20.18
N SER A 105 -6.76 -14.45 20.36
CA SER A 105 -7.32 -13.91 21.58
C SER A 105 -8.03 -12.59 21.29
N GLU A 106 -9.35 -12.55 21.50
CA GLU A 106 -10.17 -11.32 21.48
C GLU A 106 -9.68 -10.26 22.47
N SER A 107 -8.88 -10.66 23.46
CA SER A 107 -8.46 -9.81 24.58
C SER A 107 -7.50 -8.67 24.21
N GLY A 108 -6.85 -8.70 23.05
CA GLY A 108 -5.90 -7.65 22.61
C GLY A 108 -6.45 -6.61 21.64
N LEU A 109 -7.65 -6.82 21.09
CA LEU A 109 -8.22 -5.90 20.09
C LEU A 109 -8.56 -4.50 20.64
N PRO A 110 -9.21 -4.37 21.82
CA PRO A 110 -9.52 -3.04 22.35
C PRO A 110 -8.27 -2.19 22.57
N GLN A 111 -7.22 -2.78 23.11
CA GLN A 111 -5.93 -2.10 23.34
C GLN A 111 -5.28 -1.67 22.03
N LEU A 112 -5.36 -2.50 20.97
CA LEU A 112 -4.84 -2.19 19.66
C LEU A 112 -5.57 -0.96 19.05
N TYR A 113 -6.89 -0.94 19.13
CA TYR A 113 -7.70 0.18 18.61
C TYR A 113 -7.50 1.46 19.42
N GLU A 114 -7.38 1.35 20.73
CA GLU A 114 -7.04 2.50 21.58
C GLU A 114 -5.68 3.09 21.22
N LEU A 115 -4.69 2.24 20.99
CA LEU A 115 -3.36 2.65 20.59
C LEU A 115 -3.35 3.34 19.20
N LEU A 116 -4.11 2.79 18.24
CA LEU A 116 -4.28 3.41 16.92
C LEU A 116 -4.93 4.79 17.01
N GLY A 117 -5.92 4.97 17.89
CA GLY A 117 -6.61 6.24 18.08
C GLY A 117 -5.77 7.33 18.76
N ARG A 118 -4.65 6.97 19.37
CA ARG A 118 -3.71 7.89 20.01
C ARG A 118 -2.56 8.34 19.08
N ARG A 119 -2.46 7.77 17.88
CA ARG A 119 -1.43 8.08 16.89
C ARG A 119 -1.91 9.09 15.85
#